data_d22b18ab54275264de52c9216728f76c
#
_entry.id   d22b18ab54275264de52c9216728f76c
#
_cell.length_a   1.000
_cell.length_b   1.000
_cell.length_c   1.000
_cell.angle_alpha   90.00
_cell.angle_beta   90.00
_cell.angle_gamma   90.00
#
_symmetry.space_group_name_H-M   'P 1'
#
loop_
_entity.id
_entity.type
_entity.pdbx_description
1 polymer ?
#
loop_
_entity_poly.entity_id
_entity_poly.type
_entity_poly.pdbx_seq_one_letter_code
_entity_poly.pdbx_strand_id
1 'polypeptide(L)'
;MKNKVVEKYLNNFALINTQGMDAFVREQSKLLSPRLVAVSTDYRGTLVEYGIEGYFRALNEWSKHFRSNHQSPKQYLVDTPWRVFVRVLNRLGLVVPVNGRTVSEKDEHDWTEEFEVGPDGLIARVHVSVLLKEQRP
;
A
#
# COMPACT_ATOMS: atom_id res chain seq x y z
N MET A 1 5.01 10.64 13.84
CA MET A 1 5.79 10.33 12.64
C MET A 1 6.53 11.57 12.15
N LYS A 2 7.80 11.45 11.81
CA LYS A 2 8.64 12.58 11.38
C LYS A 2 8.33 13.01 9.95
N ASN A 3 8.08 12.07 9.06
CA ASN A 3 7.79 12.35 7.65
C ASN A 3 6.29 12.62 7.47
N LYS A 4 5.91 13.89 7.42
CA LYS A 4 4.50 14.30 7.35
C LYS A 4 3.84 14.01 6.01
N VAL A 5 4.61 13.98 4.92
CA VAL A 5 4.09 13.64 3.59
C VAL A 5 3.66 12.18 3.55
N VAL A 6 4.51 11.28 4.02
CA VAL A 6 4.19 9.86 4.07
C VAL A 6 3.09 9.57 5.09
N GLU A 7 3.05 10.26 6.22
CA GLU A 7 1.96 10.15 7.18
C GLU A 7 0.60 10.46 6.52
N LYS A 8 0.54 11.58 5.79
CA LYS A 8 -0.67 11.96 5.08
C LYS A 8 -1.03 10.97 3.96
N TYR A 9 -0.02 10.46 3.24
CA TYR A 9 -0.21 9.40 2.24
C TYR A 9 -0.91 8.19 2.84
N LEU A 10 -0.42 7.69 3.96
CA LEU A 10 -0.98 6.51 4.63
C LEU A 10 -2.40 6.79 5.16
N ASN A 11 -2.63 7.98 5.71
CA ASN A 11 -3.94 8.35 6.24
C ASN A 11 -5.00 8.52 5.15
N ASN A 12 -4.59 8.92 3.93
CA ASN A 12 -5.52 9.14 2.82
C ASN A 12 -6.26 7.88 2.38
N PHE A 13 -5.73 6.69 2.67
CA PHE A 13 -6.42 5.44 2.28
C PHE A 13 -7.80 5.30 2.92
N ALA A 14 -8.03 5.92 4.08
CA ALA A 14 -9.35 5.95 4.70
C ALA A 14 -10.39 6.68 3.84
N LEU A 15 -9.98 7.58 2.96
CA LEU A 15 -10.87 8.33 2.08
C LEU A 15 -11.61 7.41 1.09
N ILE A 16 -11.02 6.29 0.69
CA ILE A 16 -11.63 5.36 -0.26
C ILE A 16 -13.00 4.91 0.26
N ASN A 17 -13.09 4.58 1.55
CA ASN A 17 -14.32 4.10 2.16
C ASN A 17 -15.24 5.21 2.69
N THR A 18 -14.69 6.39 3.03
CA THR A 18 -15.46 7.48 3.62
C THR A 18 -15.96 8.50 2.62
N GLN A 19 -15.20 8.75 1.53
CA GLN A 19 -15.51 9.78 0.53
C GLN A 19 -15.45 9.28 -0.91
N GLY A 20 -15.00 8.06 -1.15
CA GLY A 20 -14.89 7.45 -2.46
C GLY A 20 -13.53 7.57 -3.12
N MET A 21 -13.35 6.81 -4.20
CA MET A 21 -12.08 6.70 -4.92
C MET A 21 -11.64 8.04 -5.55
N ASP A 22 -12.59 8.83 -6.06
CA ASP A 22 -12.25 10.12 -6.69
C ASP A 22 -11.64 11.10 -5.69
N ALA A 23 -12.18 11.16 -4.48
CA ALA A 23 -11.63 11.97 -3.40
C ALA A 23 -10.23 11.51 -3.00
N PHE A 24 -10.03 10.20 -2.90
CA PHE A 24 -8.73 9.61 -2.62
C PHE A 24 -7.71 9.99 -3.69
N VAL A 25 -8.04 9.81 -4.97
CA VAL A 25 -7.14 10.13 -6.09
C VAL A 25 -6.75 11.61 -6.05
N ARG A 26 -7.71 12.49 -5.84
CA ARG A 26 -7.47 13.94 -5.76
C ARG A 26 -6.49 14.30 -4.65
N GLU A 27 -6.70 13.79 -3.44
CA GLU A 27 -5.84 14.10 -2.28
C GLU A 27 -4.48 13.41 -2.39
N GLN A 28 -4.46 12.16 -2.84
CA GLN A 28 -3.21 11.43 -2.98
C GLN A 28 -2.30 12.01 -4.06
N SER A 29 -2.89 12.50 -5.16
CA SER A 29 -2.14 13.12 -6.25
C SER A 29 -1.33 14.34 -5.82
N LYS A 30 -1.78 15.04 -4.79
CA LYS A 30 -1.06 16.21 -4.24
C LYS A 30 0.27 15.83 -3.57
N LEU A 31 0.42 14.57 -3.17
CA LEU A 31 1.59 14.08 -2.43
C LEU A 31 2.60 13.35 -3.32
N LEU A 32 2.20 13.00 -4.54
CA LEU A 32 2.99 12.16 -5.43
C LEU A 32 3.67 12.98 -6.51
N SER A 33 4.93 12.63 -6.82
CA SER A 33 5.61 13.17 -7.98
C SER A 33 4.88 12.78 -9.27
N PRO A 34 4.76 13.67 -10.26
CA PRO A 34 4.28 13.28 -11.59
C PRO A 34 5.13 12.19 -12.26
N ARG A 35 6.37 12.03 -11.80
CA ARG A 35 7.31 10.99 -12.26
C ARG A 35 7.40 9.82 -11.28
N LEU A 36 6.35 9.58 -10.51
CA LEU A 36 6.30 8.50 -9.54
C LEU A 36 6.72 7.17 -10.16
N VAL A 37 7.57 6.45 -9.45
CA VAL A 37 7.86 5.04 -9.69
C VAL A 37 7.24 4.25 -8.56
N ALA A 38 6.19 3.51 -8.86
CA ALA A 38 5.53 2.63 -7.92
C ALA A 38 5.86 1.18 -8.26
N VAL A 39 6.40 0.45 -7.30
CA VAL A 39 6.78 -0.94 -7.46
C VAL A 39 5.94 -1.79 -6.53
N SER A 40 5.36 -2.84 -7.05
CA SER A 40 4.59 -3.80 -6.26
C SER A 40 5.20 -5.19 -6.43
N THR A 41 5.46 -5.86 -5.33
CA THR A 41 5.80 -7.28 -5.33
C THR A 41 4.57 -8.01 -4.79
N ASP A 42 3.93 -8.80 -5.66
CA ASP A 42 2.70 -9.51 -5.32
C ASP A 42 2.97 -10.79 -4.51
N TYR A 43 1.89 -11.52 -4.19
CA TYR A 43 1.96 -12.78 -3.42
C TYR A 43 2.77 -13.88 -4.08
N ARG A 44 3.06 -13.77 -5.39
CA ARG A 44 3.87 -14.73 -6.13
C ARG A 44 5.33 -14.32 -6.21
N GLY A 45 5.67 -13.16 -5.65
CA GLY A 45 6.99 -12.57 -5.80
C GLY A 45 7.20 -11.89 -7.13
N THR A 46 6.14 -11.73 -7.94
CA THR A 46 6.22 -11.02 -9.22
C THR A 46 6.33 -9.52 -8.96
N LEU A 47 7.34 -8.90 -9.55
CA LEU A 47 7.60 -7.48 -9.42
C LEU A 47 6.97 -6.74 -10.60
N VAL A 48 6.13 -5.74 -10.30
CA VAL A 48 5.47 -4.91 -11.31
C VAL A 48 5.78 -3.45 -11.02
N GLU A 49 6.12 -2.69 -12.05
CA GLU A 49 6.42 -1.27 -11.94
C GLU A 49 5.34 -0.44 -12.64
N TYR A 50 4.91 0.63 -11.98
CA TYR A 50 3.88 1.54 -12.47
C TYR A 50 4.36 2.99 -12.45
N GLY A 51 3.90 3.79 -13.40
CA GLY A 51 3.86 5.24 -13.25
C GLY A 51 2.63 5.66 -12.44
N ILE A 52 2.40 6.97 -12.31
CA ILE A 52 1.32 7.50 -11.48
C ILE A 52 -0.07 7.03 -11.93
N GLU A 53 -0.33 6.99 -13.23
CA GLU A 53 -1.63 6.52 -13.75
C GLU A 53 -1.86 5.03 -13.47
N GLY A 54 -0.84 4.21 -13.72
CA GLY A 54 -0.88 2.79 -13.44
C GLY A 54 -1.02 2.49 -11.95
N TYR A 55 -0.40 3.29 -11.10
CA TYR A 55 -0.53 3.21 -9.66
C TYR A 55 -1.99 3.36 -9.22
N PHE A 56 -2.67 4.41 -9.67
CA PHE A 56 -4.08 4.62 -9.30
C PHE A 56 -5.00 3.55 -9.89
N ARG A 57 -4.73 3.09 -11.11
CA ARG A 57 -5.49 2.02 -11.73
C ARG A 57 -5.35 0.72 -10.94
N ALA A 58 -4.13 0.38 -10.52
CA ALA A 58 -3.87 -0.81 -9.70
C ALA A 58 -4.57 -0.72 -8.34
N LEU A 59 -4.54 0.43 -7.69
CA LEU A 59 -5.24 0.63 -6.41
C LEU A 59 -6.75 0.50 -6.56
N ASN A 60 -7.33 1.04 -7.63
CA ASN A 60 -8.76 0.91 -7.88
C ASN A 60 -9.16 -0.56 -8.07
N GLU A 61 -8.37 -1.33 -8.81
CA GLU A 61 -8.62 -2.76 -8.97
C GLU A 61 -8.46 -3.52 -7.64
N TRP A 62 -7.40 -3.26 -6.88
CA TRP A 62 -7.16 -3.91 -5.60
C TRP A 62 -8.26 -3.61 -4.58
N SER A 63 -8.78 -2.39 -4.54
CA SER A 63 -9.83 -2.00 -3.59
C SER A 63 -11.09 -2.84 -3.73
N LYS A 64 -11.35 -3.37 -4.92
CA LYS A 64 -12.51 -4.25 -5.20
C LYS A 64 -12.32 -5.68 -4.69
N HIS A 65 -11.09 -6.06 -4.37
CA HIS A 65 -10.78 -7.43 -3.96
C HIS A 65 -10.83 -7.63 -2.44
N PHE A 66 -10.85 -6.55 -1.65
CA PHE A 66 -10.89 -6.64 -0.20
C PHE A 66 -12.31 -6.89 0.29
N ARG A 67 -12.50 -7.95 1.08
CA ARG A 67 -13.74 -8.23 1.80
C ARG A 67 -13.70 -7.62 3.19
N SER A 68 -12.55 -7.68 3.84
CA SER A 68 -12.30 -7.11 5.16
C SER A 68 -10.82 -6.79 5.31
N ASN A 69 -10.49 -5.85 6.19
CA ASN A 69 -9.11 -5.46 6.45
C ASN A 69 -8.94 -5.06 7.91
N HIS A 70 -8.17 -5.84 8.66
CA HIS A 70 -7.79 -5.57 10.04
C HIS A 70 -6.29 -5.40 10.12
N GLN A 71 -5.84 -4.18 10.40
CA GLN A 71 -4.42 -3.84 10.47
C GLN A 71 -3.92 -3.90 11.91
N SER A 72 -2.75 -4.50 12.10
CA SER A 72 -1.99 -4.31 13.33
C SER A 72 -1.41 -2.87 13.37
N PRO A 73 -0.94 -2.40 14.53
CA PRO A 73 -0.20 -1.13 14.57
C PRO A 73 0.99 -1.15 13.62
N LYS A 74 1.20 -0.04 12.91
CA LYS A 74 2.31 0.11 11.97
C LYS A 74 3.63 0.21 12.71
N GLN A 75 4.64 -0.49 12.20
CA GLN A 75 6.02 -0.41 12.68
C GLN A 75 6.85 0.41 11.70
N TYR A 76 7.35 1.56 12.16
CA TYR A 76 8.20 2.44 11.37
C TYR A 76 9.66 2.09 11.62
N LEU A 77 10.27 1.32 10.71
CA LEU A 77 11.65 0.86 10.82
C LEU A 77 12.64 1.94 10.40
N VAL A 78 12.25 2.79 9.46
CA VAL A 78 12.98 4.00 9.05
C VAL A 78 11.96 5.13 8.94
N ASP A 79 12.25 6.28 9.54
CA ASP A 79 11.38 7.45 9.48
C ASP A 79 12.25 8.71 9.45
N THR A 80 12.67 9.09 8.26
CA THR A 80 13.48 10.27 7.98
C THR A 80 12.74 11.20 7.02
N PRO A 81 13.16 12.46 6.85
CA PRO A 81 12.52 13.35 5.87
C PRO A 81 12.55 12.86 4.42
N TRP A 82 13.50 11.97 4.08
CA TRP A 82 13.71 11.53 2.70
C TRP A 82 13.32 10.08 2.44
N ARG A 83 13.19 9.28 3.50
CA ARG A 83 12.93 7.87 3.37
C ARG A 83 12.11 7.35 4.54
N VAL A 84 11.10 6.55 4.25
CA VAL A 84 10.30 5.85 5.25
C VAL A 84 10.22 4.37 4.87
N PHE A 85 10.39 3.51 5.86
CA PHE A 85 10.14 2.09 5.72
C PHE A 85 9.17 1.65 6.83
N VAL A 86 8.02 1.13 6.42
CA VAL A 86 6.96 0.74 7.34
C VAL A 86 6.56 -0.72 7.09
N ARG A 87 6.28 -1.42 8.17
CA ARG A 87 5.75 -2.78 8.16
C ARG A 87 4.44 -2.84 8.93
N VAL A 88 3.48 -3.56 8.38
CA VAL A 88 2.21 -3.81 9.04
C VAL A 88 1.78 -5.24 8.78
N LEU A 89 1.24 -5.89 9.82
CA LEU A 89 0.61 -7.19 9.67
C LEU A 89 -0.88 -6.96 9.50
N ASN A 90 -1.41 -7.41 8.37
CA ASN A 90 -2.82 -7.26 8.04
C ASN A 90 -3.50 -8.62 8.09
N ARG A 91 -4.75 -8.64 8.53
CA ARG A 91 -5.66 -9.76 8.32
C ARG A 91 -6.68 -9.32 7.30
N LEU A 92 -6.60 -9.90 6.11
CA LEU A 92 -7.41 -9.51 4.97
C LEU A 92 -8.26 -10.69 4.50
N GLY A 93 -9.57 -10.47 4.37
CA GLY A 93 -10.39 -11.32 3.56
C GLY A 93 -10.39 -10.83 2.12
N LEU A 94 -10.15 -11.72 1.17
CA LEU A 94 -10.14 -11.40 -0.25
C LEU A 94 -11.28 -12.12 -0.97
N VAL A 95 -11.85 -11.48 -1.99
CA VAL A 95 -12.88 -12.08 -2.83
C VAL A 95 -12.29 -12.93 -3.95
N VAL A 96 -10.96 -12.87 -4.15
CA VAL A 96 -10.23 -13.65 -5.16
C VAL A 96 -9.24 -14.58 -4.47
N PRO A 97 -8.98 -15.79 -5.04
CA PRO A 97 -7.98 -16.68 -4.46
C PRO A 97 -6.57 -16.17 -4.71
N VAL A 98 -5.65 -16.52 -3.82
CA VAL A 98 -4.22 -16.27 -3.95
C VAL A 98 -3.52 -17.61 -4.13
N ASN A 99 -2.83 -17.81 -5.25
CA ASN A 99 -2.16 -19.08 -5.58
C ASN A 99 -3.10 -20.30 -5.44
N GLY A 100 -4.36 -20.15 -5.90
CA GLY A 100 -5.36 -21.19 -5.83
C GLY A 100 -5.99 -21.42 -4.46
N ARG A 101 -5.63 -20.62 -3.46
CA ARG A 101 -6.10 -20.74 -2.08
C ARG A 101 -7.06 -19.61 -1.74
N THR A 102 -8.19 -19.94 -1.11
CA THR A 102 -9.12 -18.97 -0.54
C THR A 102 -8.45 -18.25 0.64
N VAL A 103 -8.52 -16.92 0.64
CA VAL A 103 -7.96 -16.08 1.69
C VAL A 103 -9.08 -15.54 2.57
N SER A 104 -9.09 -15.93 3.84
CA SER A 104 -10.09 -15.51 4.83
C SER A 104 -9.55 -14.39 5.72
N GLU A 105 -10.43 -13.83 6.56
CA GLU A 105 -10.09 -12.82 7.55
C GLU A 105 -9.09 -13.29 8.62
N LYS A 106 -8.87 -14.60 8.71
CA LYS A 106 -7.91 -15.19 9.66
C LYS A 106 -6.51 -15.26 9.11
N ASP A 107 -6.35 -15.10 7.80
CA ASP A 107 -5.05 -15.17 7.16
C ASP A 107 -4.28 -13.88 7.40
N GLU A 108 -3.04 -14.00 7.83
CA GLU A 108 -2.16 -12.88 8.10
C GLU A 108 -1.25 -12.61 6.91
N HIS A 109 -1.17 -11.35 6.53
CA HIS A 109 -0.33 -10.85 5.45
C HIS A 109 0.76 -9.97 6.04
N ASP A 110 2.00 -10.23 5.67
CA ASP A 110 3.12 -9.36 6.00
C ASP A 110 3.24 -8.31 4.91
N TRP A 111 2.97 -7.06 5.26
CA TRP A 111 2.92 -5.95 4.32
C TRP A 111 4.02 -4.95 4.64
N THR A 112 4.89 -4.69 3.68
CA THR A 112 5.94 -3.68 3.81
C THR A 112 5.79 -2.61 2.75
N GLU A 113 6.03 -1.36 3.13
CA GLU A 113 6.03 -0.23 2.21
C GLU A 113 7.27 0.61 2.43
N GLU A 114 7.95 0.94 1.34
CA GLU A 114 9.14 1.77 1.35
C GLU A 114 8.89 3.00 0.48
N PHE A 115 9.22 4.19 1.02
CA PHE A 115 8.96 5.47 0.38
C PHE A 115 10.25 6.26 0.24
N GLU A 116 10.41 6.93 -0.90
CA GLU A 116 11.45 7.94 -1.10
C GLU A 116 10.76 9.27 -1.43
N VAL A 117 11.17 10.33 -0.72
CA VAL A 117 10.69 11.70 -0.92
C VAL A 117 11.77 12.50 -1.63
N GLY A 118 11.41 13.13 -2.74
CA GLY A 118 12.32 13.93 -3.54
C GLY A 118 12.58 15.33 -2.97
N PRO A 119 13.51 16.10 -3.58
CA PRO A 119 13.84 17.46 -3.14
C PRO A 119 12.66 18.44 -3.20
N ASP A 120 11.65 18.15 -4.03
CA ASP A 120 10.42 18.93 -4.16
C ASP A 120 9.41 18.65 -3.04
N GLY A 121 9.72 17.73 -2.12
CA GLY A 121 8.82 17.33 -1.04
C GLY A 121 7.74 16.35 -1.45
N LEU A 122 7.78 15.85 -2.69
CA LEU A 122 6.81 14.87 -3.19
C LEU A 122 7.37 13.46 -3.11
N ILE A 123 6.50 12.48 -2.95
CA ILE A 123 6.88 11.07 -2.95
C ILE A 123 7.25 10.67 -4.37
N ALA A 124 8.52 10.31 -4.57
CA ALA A 124 9.08 9.94 -5.87
C ALA A 124 9.03 8.43 -6.13
N ARG A 125 9.06 7.63 -5.05
CA ARG A 125 9.07 6.18 -5.15
C ARG A 125 8.28 5.55 -4.03
N VAL A 126 7.48 4.54 -4.37
CA VAL A 126 6.77 3.67 -3.43
C VAL A 126 7.07 2.24 -3.81
N HIS A 127 7.49 1.42 -2.86
CA HIS A 127 7.65 -0.01 -3.07
C HIS A 127 6.80 -0.75 -2.03
N VAL A 128 5.81 -1.48 -2.50
CA VAL A 128 4.92 -2.29 -1.67
C VAL A 128 5.23 -3.76 -1.90
N SER A 129 5.46 -4.50 -0.82
CA SER A 129 5.63 -5.95 -0.86
C SER A 129 4.61 -6.60 0.05
N VAL A 130 3.96 -7.65 -0.44
CA VAL A 130 2.94 -8.37 0.30
C VAL A 130 3.27 -9.86 0.31
N LEU A 131 3.33 -10.45 1.49
CA LEU A 131 3.53 -11.87 1.68
C LEU A 131 2.37 -12.45 2.48
N LEU A 132 1.75 -13.50 1.95
CA LEU A 132 0.77 -14.27 2.70
C LEU A 132 1.52 -15.26 3.59
N LYS A 133 1.33 -15.16 4.90
CA LYS A 133 1.94 -16.09 5.82
C LYS A 133 1.31 -17.46 5.65
N GLU A 134 2.15 -18.49 5.50
CA GLU A 134 1.69 -19.86 5.47
C GLU A 134 1.20 -20.27 6.85
N GLN A 135 0.02 -20.88 6.89
CA GLN A 135 -0.46 -21.50 8.10
C GLN A 135 0.32 -22.82 8.30
N ARG A 136 1.00 -22.92 9.42
CA ARG A 136 1.61 -24.18 9.81
C ARG A 136 0.51 -25.19 10.13
N PRO A 137 0.64 -26.44 9.64
CA PRO A 137 -0.32 -27.49 9.96
C PRO A 137 -0.33 -27.80 11.46
#